data_45e02567de33a1852ebdd44b658a5f06
#
_entry.id   45e02567de33a1852ebdd44b658a5f06
#
_cell.length_a   1.000
_cell.length_b   1.000
_cell.length_c   1.000
_cell.angle_alpha   90.00
_cell.angle_beta   90.00
_cell.angle_gamma   90.00
#
_symmetry.space_group_name_H-M   'P 1'
#
loop_
_entity.id
_entity.type
_entity.pdbx_description
1 polymer ?
#
loop_
_entity_poly.entity_id
_entity_poly.type
_entity_poly.pdbx_seq_one_letter_code
_entity_poly.pdbx_strand_id
1 'polypeptide(L)'
;MTPSTPSTEPSPTAPVTASVRIAAPPDVVFPYFTDPALATRWIATSALLDARPGGIFSLDVRGNPARGEYLEVDPPRRVMFSWGIAGSEDLPAGTSTVEVLFEADGEDTVVTLTHRDLPTDDFRRSHQAGWSEFLGILVGEAGSAG
;
A
#
# COMPACT_ATOMS: atom_id res chain seq x y z
N MET A 1 8.64 24.66 -29.61
CA MET A 1 8.66 24.24 -29.11
C MET A 1 8.54 23.62 -28.45
N THR A 2 8.47 23.02 -28.06
CA THR A 2 8.24 22.38 -27.43
C THR A 2 8.28 22.04 -26.69
N PRO A 3 8.19 21.89 -26.20
CA PRO A 3 8.11 21.46 -25.40
C PRO A 3 7.90 20.84 -24.75
N SER A 4 7.69 20.86 -24.62
CA SER A 4 7.26 20.25 -23.98
C SER A 4 7.60 19.25 -23.54
N THR A 5 8.35 19.04 -23.31
CA THR A 5 8.52 17.89 -22.75
C THR A 5 8.28 17.79 -21.39
N PRO A 6 7.17 17.85 -20.97
CA PRO A 6 6.79 17.67 -19.60
C PRO A 6 7.14 16.33 -19.06
N SER A 7 7.38 15.39 -19.91
CA SER A 7 7.72 14.05 -19.46
C SER A 7 9.03 13.98 -18.73
N THR A 8 9.87 15.00 -18.83
CA THR A 8 11.15 14.98 -18.14
C THR A 8 11.07 15.54 -16.74
N GLU A 9 9.94 16.09 -16.35
CA GLU A 9 9.77 16.68 -15.03
C GLU A 9 8.93 15.79 -14.15
N PRO A 10 9.28 15.65 -12.86
CA PRO A 10 8.42 14.89 -11.96
C PRO A 10 7.07 15.55 -11.85
N SER A 11 6.04 14.79 -12.06
CA SER A 11 4.68 15.26 -11.90
C SER A 11 4.28 15.21 -10.43
N PRO A 12 3.49 16.18 -9.94
CA PRO A 12 2.97 16.09 -8.58
C PRO A 12 2.11 14.85 -8.37
N THR A 13 1.63 14.23 -9.47
CA THR A 13 0.83 13.02 -9.37
C THR A 13 1.61 11.76 -9.69
N ALA A 14 2.94 11.87 -9.86
CA ALA A 14 3.76 10.69 -10.16
C ALA A 14 3.62 9.67 -9.04
N PRO A 15 3.46 8.38 -9.37
CA PRO A 15 3.24 7.37 -8.35
C PRO A 15 4.50 7.06 -7.56
N VAL A 16 4.28 6.63 -6.32
CA VAL A 16 5.30 6.01 -5.49
C VAL A 16 5.24 4.51 -5.77
N THR A 17 6.38 3.90 -6.03
CA THR A 17 6.44 2.45 -6.28
C THR A 17 7.48 1.82 -5.38
N ALA A 18 7.13 0.68 -4.78
CA ALA A 18 8.04 -0.08 -3.95
C ALA A 18 7.79 -1.57 -4.21
N SER A 19 8.84 -2.36 -4.16
CA SER A 19 8.75 -3.78 -4.46
C SER A 19 9.64 -4.57 -3.53
N VAL A 20 9.17 -5.74 -3.08
CA VAL A 20 9.96 -6.65 -2.25
C VAL A 20 9.68 -8.08 -2.66
N ARG A 21 10.65 -8.97 -2.34
CA ARG A 21 10.49 -10.41 -2.49
C ARG A 21 10.31 -11.00 -1.11
N ILE A 22 9.30 -11.84 -0.96
CA ILE A 22 8.96 -12.47 0.32
C ILE A 22 9.04 -13.99 0.15
N ALA A 23 9.68 -14.67 1.09
CA ALA A 23 9.89 -16.12 1.06
C ALA A 23 8.64 -16.85 1.55
N ALA A 24 7.53 -16.66 0.84
CA ALA A 24 6.25 -17.31 1.12
C ALA A 24 5.38 -17.20 -0.13
N PRO A 25 4.45 -18.13 -0.35
CA PRO A 25 3.59 -18.07 -1.54
C PRO A 25 2.53 -16.96 -1.41
N PRO A 26 1.94 -16.53 -2.53
CA PRO A 26 0.97 -15.42 -2.50
C PRO A 26 -0.22 -15.62 -1.57
N ASP A 27 -0.70 -16.84 -1.41
CA ASP A 27 -1.83 -17.09 -0.52
C ASP A 27 -1.47 -16.91 0.96
N VAL A 28 -0.19 -16.93 1.31
CA VAL A 28 0.27 -16.61 2.66
C VAL A 28 0.47 -15.10 2.82
N VAL A 29 0.97 -14.43 1.78
CA VAL A 29 1.31 -13.01 1.84
C VAL A 29 0.07 -12.12 1.73
N PHE A 30 -0.84 -12.46 0.84
CA PHE A 30 -2.02 -11.64 0.54
C PHE A 30 -2.83 -11.28 1.80
N PRO A 31 -3.09 -12.23 2.73
CA PRO A 31 -3.88 -11.90 3.92
C PRO A 31 -3.30 -10.80 4.80
N TYR A 32 -2.02 -10.50 4.70
CA TYR A 32 -1.43 -9.40 5.46
C TYR A 32 -2.02 -8.04 5.08
N PHE A 33 -2.72 -7.97 3.94
CA PHE A 33 -3.37 -6.75 3.47
C PHE A 33 -4.87 -6.77 3.70
N THR A 34 -5.44 -7.88 4.17
CA THR A 34 -6.89 -8.01 4.30
C THR A 34 -7.35 -8.49 5.67
N ASP A 35 -6.46 -9.06 6.46
CA ASP A 35 -6.78 -9.58 7.79
C ASP A 35 -6.29 -8.58 8.85
N PRO A 36 -7.19 -8.04 9.69
CA PRO A 36 -6.78 -7.05 10.70
C PRO A 36 -5.69 -7.55 11.64
N ALA A 37 -5.75 -8.81 12.06
CA ALA A 37 -4.74 -9.36 12.96
C ALA A 37 -3.37 -9.40 12.31
N LEU A 38 -3.31 -9.72 11.01
CA LEU A 38 -2.04 -9.75 10.30
C LEU A 38 -1.54 -8.34 9.99
N ALA A 39 -2.44 -7.40 9.72
CA ALA A 39 -2.05 -6.02 9.46
C ALA A 39 -1.32 -5.42 10.66
N THR A 40 -1.67 -5.81 11.87
CA THR A 40 -1.03 -5.28 13.07
C THR A 40 0.37 -5.86 13.30
N ARG A 41 0.80 -6.81 12.48
CA ARG A 41 2.14 -7.35 12.58
C ARG A 41 3.16 -6.56 11.79
N TRP A 42 2.74 -5.72 10.84
CA TRP A 42 3.72 -5.06 9.99
C TRP A 42 3.46 -3.58 9.75
N ILE A 43 2.23 -3.11 9.79
CA ILE A 43 1.97 -1.71 9.41
C ILE A 43 1.18 -0.92 10.43
N ALA A 44 0.31 -1.55 11.21
CA ALA A 44 -0.64 -0.80 12.01
C ALA A 44 -0.59 -1.21 13.48
N THR A 45 -0.99 -0.27 14.36
CA THR A 45 -1.20 -0.58 15.77
C THR A 45 -2.63 -1.08 16.00
N SER A 46 -3.55 -0.70 15.11
CA SER A 46 -4.91 -1.25 15.11
C SER A 46 -5.44 -1.19 13.68
N ALA A 47 -6.37 -2.07 13.36
CA ALA A 47 -6.89 -2.19 12.01
C ALA A 47 -8.35 -2.61 12.04
N LEU A 48 -9.13 -2.03 11.11
CA LEU A 48 -10.51 -2.44 10.86
C LEU A 48 -10.62 -2.59 9.35
N LEU A 49 -10.75 -3.82 8.87
CA LEU A 49 -10.69 -4.12 7.44
C LEU A 49 -11.87 -5.00 7.06
N ASP A 50 -12.59 -4.58 6.02
CA ASP A 50 -13.67 -5.38 5.44
C ASP A 50 -13.30 -5.60 3.98
N ALA A 51 -12.63 -6.71 3.70
CA ALA A 51 -11.93 -6.94 2.44
C ALA A 51 -12.89 -7.33 1.32
N ARG A 52 -13.66 -6.37 0.87
CA ARG A 52 -14.54 -6.51 -0.30
C ARG A 52 -14.67 -5.12 -0.93
N PRO A 53 -14.98 -5.03 -2.22
CA PRO A 53 -15.14 -3.72 -2.86
C PRO A 53 -16.17 -2.88 -2.10
N GLY A 54 -15.79 -1.65 -1.76
CA GLY A 54 -16.61 -0.77 -0.95
C GLY A 54 -16.49 -0.97 0.55
N GLY A 55 -15.78 -2.02 1.00
CA GLY A 55 -15.60 -2.28 2.42
C GLY A 55 -14.60 -1.34 3.06
N ILE A 56 -14.73 -1.14 4.36
CA ILE A 56 -13.89 -0.20 5.10
C ILE A 56 -12.43 -0.64 5.09
N PHE A 57 -11.53 0.33 4.94
CA PHE A 57 -10.10 0.17 5.08
C PHE A 57 -9.62 1.21 6.09
N SER A 58 -9.24 0.77 7.29
CA SER A 58 -8.90 1.66 8.37
C SER A 58 -7.69 1.11 9.12
N LEU A 59 -6.60 1.86 9.13
CA LEU A 59 -5.38 1.50 9.83
C LEU A 59 -4.91 2.69 10.66
N ASP A 60 -4.45 2.41 11.88
CA ASP A 60 -3.75 3.42 12.65
C ASP A 60 -2.27 3.15 12.51
N VAL A 61 -1.57 4.01 11.76
CA VAL A 61 -0.19 3.82 11.37
C VAL A 61 0.67 4.84 12.11
N ARG A 62 1.33 4.40 13.17
CA ARG A 62 2.20 5.26 13.98
C ARG A 62 1.50 6.56 14.39
N GLY A 63 0.25 6.43 14.85
CA GLY A 63 -0.53 7.58 15.26
C GLY A 63 -1.25 8.31 14.16
N ASN A 64 -1.09 7.89 12.90
CA ASN A 64 -1.78 8.49 11.76
C ASN A 64 -2.98 7.65 11.38
N PRO A 65 -4.19 8.22 11.39
CA PRO A 65 -5.40 7.46 11.04
C PRO A 65 -5.57 7.37 9.53
N ALA A 66 -5.00 6.31 8.94
CA ALA A 66 -5.14 6.06 7.50
C ALA A 66 -6.53 5.50 7.23
N ARG A 67 -7.25 6.11 6.31
CA ARG A 67 -8.66 5.77 6.05
C ARG A 67 -8.96 5.74 4.57
N GLY A 68 -9.76 4.77 4.18
CA GLY A 68 -10.22 4.62 2.82
C GLY A 68 -11.19 3.47 2.71
N GLU A 69 -11.29 2.90 1.51
CA GLU A 69 -12.11 1.72 1.28
C GLU A 69 -11.42 0.82 0.28
N TYR A 70 -11.77 -0.47 0.29
CA TYR A 70 -11.28 -1.38 -0.73
C TYR A 70 -11.94 -1.05 -2.05
N LEU A 71 -11.14 -1.01 -3.12
CA LEU A 71 -11.62 -0.76 -4.48
C LEU A 71 -11.68 -2.05 -5.27
N GLU A 72 -10.70 -2.94 -5.03
CA GLU A 72 -10.65 -4.24 -5.69
C GLU A 72 -10.01 -5.25 -4.76
N VAL A 73 -10.58 -6.47 -4.70
CA VAL A 73 -10.01 -7.55 -3.90
C VAL A 73 -10.03 -8.82 -4.77
N ASP A 74 -8.86 -9.24 -5.25
CA ASP A 74 -8.71 -10.40 -6.12
C ASP A 74 -7.63 -11.33 -5.54
N PRO A 75 -8.00 -12.15 -4.54
CA PRO A 75 -7.02 -13.01 -3.87
C PRO A 75 -6.52 -14.11 -4.80
N PRO A 76 -5.27 -14.47 -4.73
CA PRO A 76 -4.21 -13.84 -3.96
C PRO A 76 -3.32 -12.95 -4.84
N ARG A 77 -3.87 -12.32 -5.88
CA ARG A 77 -3.11 -11.65 -6.92
C ARG A 77 -3.07 -10.14 -6.80
N ARG A 78 -4.15 -9.52 -6.31
CA ARG A 78 -4.25 -8.07 -6.39
C ARG A 78 -5.21 -7.54 -5.34
N VAL A 79 -4.85 -6.41 -4.74
CA VAL A 79 -5.75 -5.65 -3.89
C VAL A 79 -5.54 -4.18 -4.17
N MET A 80 -6.62 -3.41 -4.19
CA MET A 80 -6.56 -1.96 -4.32
C MET A 80 -7.42 -1.35 -3.23
N PHE A 81 -6.95 -0.25 -2.67
CA PHE A 81 -7.72 0.50 -1.69
C PHE A 81 -7.40 1.97 -1.80
N SER A 82 -8.35 2.81 -1.41
CA SER A 82 -8.11 4.23 -1.32
C SER A 82 -7.44 4.54 0.01
N TRP A 83 -6.76 5.68 0.09
CA TRP A 83 -5.91 6.00 1.22
C TRP A 83 -5.89 7.50 1.44
N GLY A 84 -5.92 7.89 2.69
CA GLY A 84 -5.72 9.26 3.11
C GLY A 84 -5.61 9.26 4.62
N ILE A 85 -5.46 10.44 5.20
CA ILE A 85 -5.29 10.58 6.65
C ILE A 85 -6.47 11.38 7.16
N ALA A 86 -7.25 10.79 8.05
CA ALA A 86 -8.39 11.49 8.62
C ALA A 86 -7.92 12.75 9.35
N GLY A 87 -8.56 13.88 9.06
CA GLY A 87 -8.17 15.15 9.65
C GLY A 87 -7.10 15.92 8.88
N SER A 88 -6.50 15.32 7.87
CA SER A 88 -5.51 16.01 7.04
C SER A 88 -6.23 16.85 6.01
N GLU A 89 -5.83 18.11 5.88
CA GLU A 89 -6.40 18.99 4.86
C GLU A 89 -5.81 18.68 3.48
N ASP A 90 -4.56 18.27 3.46
CA ASP A 90 -3.85 18.06 2.20
C ASP A 90 -4.01 16.66 1.65
N LEU A 91 -4.25 15.68 2.49
CA LEU A 91 -4.45 14.30 2.08
C LEU A 91 -5.62 13.69 2.84
N PRO A 92 -6.84 14.17 2.59
CA PRO A 92 -8.02 13.65 3.30
C PRO A 92 -8.25 12.18 3.04
N ALA A 93 -9.03 11.55 3.91
CA ALA A 93 -9.36 10.13 3.79
C ALA A 93 -9.85 9.81 2.37
N GLY A 94 -9.33 8.73 1.80
CA GLY A 94 -9.82 8.20 0.52
C GLY A 94 -9.42 8.97 -0.72
N THR A 95 -8.48 9.93 -0.63
CA THR A 95 -8.16 10.77 -1.79
C THR A 95 -7.01 10.27 -2.64
N SER A 96 -6.29 9.25 -2.19
CA SER A 96 -5.23 8.62 -2.99
C SER A 96 -5.54 7.14 -3.14
N THR A 97 -4.78 6.46 -3.99
CA THR A 97 -5.05 5.06 -4.33
C THR A 97 -3.78 4.23 -4.21
N VAL A 98 -3.90 3.08 -3.55
CA VAL A 98 -2.82 2.11 -3.43
C VAL A 98 -3.21 0.84 -4.15
N GLU A 99 -2.33 0.37 -5.02
CA GLU A 99 -2.50 -0.90 -5.72
C GLU A 99 -1.36 -1.83 -5.32
N VAL A 100 -1.69 -3.06 -4.97
CA VAL A 100 -0.68 -4.05 -4.58
C VAL A 100 -0.85 -5.30 -5.44
N LEU A 101 0.23 -5.69 -6.11
CA LEU A 101 0.26 -6.89 -6.94
C LEU A 101 1.11 -7.94 -6.25
N PHE A 102 0.67 -9.19 -6.34
CA PHE A 102 1.34 -10.33 -5.73
C PHE A 102 1.62 -11.35 -6.82
N GLU A 103 2.90 -11.48 -7.19
CA GLU A 103 3.27 -12.40 -8.26
C GLU A 103 4.07 -13.56 -7.70
N ALA A 104 3.62 -14.78 -7.99
CA ALA A 104 4.35 -15.97 -7.58
C ALA A 104 5.64 -16.06 -8.37
N ASP A 105 6.72 -16.40 -7.67
CA ASP A 105 8.02 -16.63 -8.30
C ASP A 105 8.65 -17.83 -7.57
N GLY A 106 8.41 -19.03 -8.13
CA GLY A 106 8.75 -20.27 -7.43
C GLY A 106 7.88 -20.39 -6.19
N GLU A 107 8.52 -20.52 -5.04
CA GLU A 107 7.81 -20.59 -3.76
C GLU A 107 7.72 -19.22 -3.07
N ASP A 108 8.26 -18.20 -3.71
CA ASP A 108 8.27 -16.84 -3.18
C ASP A 108 7.18 -16.01 -3.82
N THR A 109 7.00 -14.79 -3.29
CA THR A 109 6.10 -13.80 -3.88
C THR A 109 6.87 -12.51 -4.09
N VAL A 110 6.70 -11.90 -5.28
CA VAL A 110 7.15 -10.54 -5.53
C VAL A 110 5.94 -9.64 -5.31
N VAL A 111 6.05 -8.73 -4.34
CA VAL A 111 5.00 -7.77 -4.02
C VAL A 111 5.40 -6.44 -4.60
N THR A 112 4.54 -5.87 -5.43
CA THR A 112 4.76 -4.54 -6.00
C THR A 112 3.62 -3.63 -5.59
N LEU A 113 3.95 -2.55 -4.90
CA LEU A 113 2.99 -1.58 -4.40
C LEU A 113 3.15 -0.28 -5.14
N THR A 114 2.05 0.27 -5.64
CA THR A 114 2.01 1.56 -6.32
C THR A 114 1.00 2.45 -5.62
N HIS A 115 1.43 3.63 -5.18
CA HIS A 115 0.59 4.59 -4.48
C HIS A 115 0.47 5.83 -5.35
N ARG A 116 -0.74 6.12 -5.83
CA ARG A 116 -1.02 7.20 -6.77
C ARG A 116 -1.80 8.32 -6.12
N ASP A 117 -1.77 9.46 -6.77
CA ASP A 117 -2.58 10.63 -6.40
C ASP A 117 -2.17 11.28 -5.08
N LEU A 118 -0.89 11.19 -4.76
CA LEU A 118 -0.34 11.94 -3.63
C LEU A 118 -0.08 13.38 -4.11
N PRO A 119 -0.54 14.38 -3.35
CA PRO A 119 -0.63 15.75 -3.90
C PRO A 119 0.68 16.52 -3.97
N THR A 120 1.69 16.15 -3.19
CA THR A 120 2.93 16.92 -3.15
C THR A 120 4.15 16.02 -3.15
N ASP A 121 5.31 16.61 -3.46
CA ASP A 121 6.59 15.89 -3.37
C ASP A 121 6.88 15.44 -1.95
N ASP A 122 6.51 16.24 -0.96
CA ASP A 122 6.74 15.88 0.44
C ASP A 122 5.95 14.63 0.80
N PHE A 123 4.68 14.54 0.39
CA PHE A 123 3.89 13.32 0.61
C PHE A 123 4.47 12.13 -0.14
N ARG A 124 4.95 12.35 -1.37
CA ARG A 124 5.55 11.25 -2.12
C ARG A 124 6.80 10.73 -1.44
N ARG A 125 7.68 11.63 -0.98
CA ARG A 125 8.90 11.20 -0.29
C ARG A 125 8.61 10.50 1.01
N SER A 126 7.68 11.01 1.80
CA SER A 126 7.35 10.40 3.09
C SER A 126 6.70 9.03 2.90
N HIS A 127 5.84 8.90 1.90
CA HIS A 127 5.19 7.61 1.63
C HIS A 127 6.16 6.62 0.99
N GLN A 128 7.08 7.09 0.13
CA GLN A 128 8.12 6.21 -0.41
C GLN A 128 8.96 5.61 0.71
N ALA A 129 9.38 6.43 1.65
CA ALA A 129 10.17 5.97 2.80
C ALA A 129 9.34 5.05 3.68
N GLY A 130 8.09 5.41 3.94
CA GLY A 130 7.21 4.61 4.78
C GLY A 130 6.90 3.24 4.19
N TRP A 131 6.53 3.20 2.91
CA TRP A 131 6.23 1.93 2.27
C TRP A 131 7.46 1.04 2.19
N SER A 132 8.63 1.60 1.89
CA SER A 132 9.88 0.81 1.86
C SER A 132 10.17 0.19 3.22
N GLU A 133 9.98 0.95 4.28
CA GLU A 133 10.21 0.45 5.63
C GLU A 133 9.18 -0.61 6.01
N PHE A 134 7.89 -0.35 5.77
CA PHE A 134 6.85 -1.30 6.13
C PHE A 134 6.94 -2.59 5.34
N LEU A 135 7.22 -2.49 4.04
CA LEU A 135 7.38 -3.70 3.23
C LEU A 135 8.60 -4.51 3.70
N GLY A 136 9.64 -3.85 4.18
CA GLY A 136 10.77 -4.56 4.79
C GLY A 136 10.36 -5.35 6.02
N ILE A 137 9.48 -4.78 6.85
CA ILE A 137 8.94 -5.50 8.01
C ILE A 137 8.10 -6.69 7.55
N LEU A 138 7.31 -6.49 6.51
CA LEU A 138 6.45 -7.54 5.95
C LEU A 138 7.29 -8.73 5.47
N VAL A 139 8.44 -8.47 4.86
CA VAL A 139 9.34 -9.53 4.42
C VAL A 139 9.68 -10.45 5.59
N GLY A 140 10.00 -9.88 6.75
CA GLY A 140 10.34 -10.67 7.93
C GLY A 140 9.15 -11.40 8.51
N GLU A 141 7.99 -10.75 8.56
CA GLU A 141 6.80 -11.34 9.17
C GLU A 141 6.20 -12.45 8.32
N ALA A 142 5.97 -12.18 7.04
CA ALA A 142 5.30 -13.14 6.17
C ALA A 142 6.25 -14.28 5.78
N GLY A 143 7.52 -13.98 5.59
CA GLY A 143 8.50 -15.00 5.28
C GLY A 143 8.70 -15.97 6.44
N SER A 144 8.59 -15.49 7.68
CA SER A 144 8.70 -16.35 8.86
C SER A 144 7.47 -17.24 9.01
N ALA A 145 6.31 -16.75 8.58
CA ALA A 145 5.06 -17.48 8.69
C ALA A 145 4.94 -18.58 7.63
N GLY A 146 5.66 -18.38 6.51
CA GLY A 146 5.67 -19.36 5.45
C GLY A 146 6.63 -20.46 5.72
#